data_9a8bdf67b5ce989611d4b1c23189fc8a
#
_entry.id   9a8bdf67b5ce989611d4b1c23189fc8a
#
_cell.length_a   1.000
_cell.length_b   1.000
_cell.length_c   1.000
_cell.angle_alpha   90.00
_cell.angle_beta   90.00
_cell.angle_gamma   90.00
#
_symmetry.space_group_name_H-M   'P 1'
#
loop_
_entity.id
_entity.type
_entity.pdbx_description
1 polymer ?
#
loop_
_entity_poly.entity_id
_entity_poly.type
_entity_poly.pdbx_seq_one_letter_code
_entity_poly.pdbx_strand_id
1 'polypeptide(L)'
;MAKANAEATAERVDHLQGMILAGEPNTACLTFARQAWGVSRSQGYRLLKKAWQQIKNDIDESGIDRQELLSRSIQTLMAAAGQAMQQKNPGAVVSAIRQLDHMTGTGYNSHRGHLRR
;
A
#
# COMPACT_ATOMS: atom_id res chain seq x y z
N MET A 1 -25.00 17.33 -12.91
CA MET A 1 -23.56 17.64 -13.06
C MET A 1 -22.76 17.20 -11.86
N ALA A 2 -22.98 17.75 -10.67
CA ALA A 2 -22.24 17.34 -9.45
C ALA A 2 -22.42 15.86 -9.12
N LYS A 3 -23.62 15.34 -9.28
CA LYS A 3 -23.93 13.92 -9.00
C LYS A 3 -23.18 12.99 -9.96
N ALA A 4 -23.13 13.33 -11.25
CA ALA A 4 -22.39 12.54 -12.24
C ALA A 4 -20.89 12.55 -11.96
N ASN A 5 -20.34 13.71 -11.53
CA ASN A 5 -18.94 13.82 -11.16
C ASN A 5 -18.61 13.01 -9.90
N ALA A 6 -19.53 12.99 -8.93
CA ALA A 6 -19.37 12.20 -7.72
C ALA A 6 -19.36 10.70 -8.02
N GLU A 7 -20.26 10.25 -8.90
CA GLU A 7 -20.33 8.86 -9.33
C GLU A 7 -19.06 8.46 -10.08
N ALA A 8 -18.58 9.29 -10.99
CA ALA A 8 -17.35 9.04 -11.73
C ALA A 8 -16.15 8.98 -10.78
N THR A 9 -16.11 9.87 -9.79
CA THR A 9 -15.05 9.88 -8.78
C THR A 9 -15.07 8.58 -7.96
N ALA A 10 -16.26 8.15 -7.53
CA ALA A 10 -16.41 6.92 -6.76
C ALA A 10 -15.93 5.70 -7.55
N GLU A 11 -16.29 5.62 -8.82
CA GLU A 11 -15.85 4.52 -9.70
C GLU A 11 -14.33 4.50 -9.86
N ARG A 12 -13.72 5.68 -10.02
CA ARG A 12 -12.27 5.81 -10.16
C ARG A 12 -11.55 5.42 -8.87
N VAL A 13 -12.08 5.82 -7.72
CA VAL A 13 -11.54 5.44 -6.42
C VAL A 13 -11.62 3.92 -6.24
N ASP A 14 -12.75 3.31 -6.56
CA ASP A 14 -12.92 1.87 -6.48
C ASP A 14 -11.95 1.13 -7.40
N HIS A 15 -11.73 1.65 -8.59
CA HIS A 15 -10.77 1.05 -9.52
C HIS A 15 -9.34 1.09 -8.96
N LEU A 16 -8.93 2.24 -8.40
CA LEU A 16 -7.61 2.37 -7.79
C LEU A 16 -7.47 1.47 -6.57
N GLN A 17 -8.52 1.34 -5.77
CA GLN A 17 -8.52 0.41 -4.65
C GLN A 17 -8.26 -1.02 -5.12
N GLY A 18 -8.91 -1.44 -6.20
CA GLY A 18 -8.69 -2.76 -6.80
C GLY A 18 -7.24 -2.96 -7.24
N MET A 19 -6.63 -1.94 -7.84
CA MET A 19 -5.22 -2.00 -8.24
C MET A 19 -4.30 -2.14 -7.04
N ILE A 20 -4.54 -1.36 -5.99
CA ILE A 20 -3.75 -1.44 -4.74
C ILE A 20 -3.86 -2.85 -4.13
N LEU A 21 -5.07 -3.38 -4.05
CA LEU A 21 -5.30 -4.72 -3.48
C LEU A 21 -4.68 -5.82 -4.33
N ALA A 22 -4.50 -5.58 -5.62
CA ALA A 22 -3.80 -6.50 -6.51
C ALA A 22 -2.27 -6.39 -6.42
N GLY A 23 -1.75 -5.48 -5.59
CA GLY A 23 -0.32 -5.33 -5.37
C GLY A 23 0.34 -4.28 -6.26
N GLU A 24 -0.42 -3.48 -6.99
CA GLU A 24 0.15 -2.43 -7.83
C GLU A 24 0.72 -1.30 -6.98
N PRO A 25 1.94 -0.81 -7.30
CA PRO A 25 2.52 0.30 -6.56
C PRO A 25 1.78 1.61 -6.83
N ASN A 26 1.94 2.57 -5.93
CA ASN A 26 1.30 3.89 -6.06
C ASN A 26 1.66 4.57 -7.37
N THR A 27 2.90 4.43 -7.83
CA THR A 27 3.35 5.00 -9.10
C THR A 27 2.58 4.45 -10.29
N ALA A 28 2.32 3.15 -10.31
CA ALA A 28 1.53 2.51 -11.36
C ALA A 28 0.08 3.01 -11.33
N CYS A 29 -0.51 3.14 -10.14
CA CYS A 29 -1.86 3.66 -9.96
C CYS A 29 -1.96 5.10 -10.49
N LEU A 30 -0.99 5.94 -10.15
CA LEU A 30 -0.97 7.32 -10.61
C LEU A 30 -0.82 7.42 -12.13
N THR A 31 0.09 6.64 -12.70
CA THR A 31 0.28 6.60 -14.15
C THR A 31 -0.99 6.15 -14.86
N PHE A 32 -1.63 5.11 -14.36
CA PHE A 32 -2.91 4.64 -14.90
C PHE A 32 -3.97 5.75 -14.88
N ALA A 33 -4.13 6.42 -13.74
CA ALA A 33 -5.14 7.48 -13.60
C ALA A 33 -4.92 8.60 -14.60
N ARG A 34 -3.67 9.00 -14.81
CA ARG A 34 -3.34 10.08 -15.75
C ARG A 34 -3.58 9.65 -17.20
N GLN A 35 -3.21 8.44 -17.55
CA GLN A 35 -3.36 7.93 -18.92
C GLN A 35 -4.81 7.59 -19.27
N ALA A 36 -5.49 6.90 -18.36
CA ALA A 36 -6.84 6.41 -18.63
C ALA A 36 -7.90 7.49 -18.47
N TRP A 37 -7.72 8.39 -17.49
CA TRP A 37 -8.75 9.39 -17.15
C TRP A 37 -8.34 10.82 -17.49
N GLY A 38 -7.13 11.05 -17.95
CA GLY A 38 -6.65 12.37 -18.31
C GLY A 38 -6.58 13.35 -17.15
N VAL A 39 -6.54 12.87 -15.92
CA VAL A 39 -6.46 13.73 -14.74
C VAL A 39 -5.05 14.26 -14.55
N SER A 40 -4.94 15.41 -13.87
CA SER A 40 -3.64 15.95 -13.50
C SER A 40 -2.97 15.10 -12.42
N ARG A 41 -1.67 15.31 -12.22
CA ARG A 41 -0.92 14.63 -11.17
C ARG A 41 -1.57 14.86 -9.79
N SER A 42 -1.95 16.11 -9.49
CA SER A 42 -2.60 16.47 -8.23
C SER A 42 -3.94 15.75 -8.06
N GLN A 43 -4.75 15.70 -9.11
CA GLN A 43 -6.03 15.00 -9.08
C GLN A 43 -5.81 13.49 -8.91
N GLY A 44 -4.81 12.94 -9.58
CA GLY A 44 -4.45 11.53 -9.44
C GLY A 44 -4.06 11.18 -8.00
N TYR A 45 -3.26 12.01 -7.36
CA TYR A 45 -2.91 11.82 -5.96
C TYR A 45 -4.10 11.92 -5.02
N ARG A 46 -5.04 12.82 -5.29
CA ARG A 46 -6.26 12.94 -4.49
C ARG A 46 -7.12 11.68 -4.59
N LEU A 47 -7.25 11.14 -5.79
CA LEU A 47 -7.98 9.89 -6.01
C LEU A 47 -7.29 8.72 -5.30
N LEU A 48 -5.98 8.66 -5.39
CA LEU A 48 -5.19 7.63 -4.75
C LEU A 48 -5.32 7.70 -3.23
N LYS A 49 -5.27 8.90 -2.66
CA LYS A 49 -5.46 9.12 -1.23
C LYS A 49 -6.84 8.63 -0.76
N LYS A 50 -7.88 8.91 -1.55
CA LYS A 50 -9.23 8.44 -1.25
C LYS A 50 -9.31 6.91 -1.30
N ALA A 51 -8.63 6.29 -2.27
CA ALA A 51 -8.59 4.83 -2.37
C ALA A 51 -7.94 4.20 -1.13
N TRP A 52 -6.82 4.74 -0.67
CA TRP A 52 -6.17 4.29 0.56
C TRP A 52 -7.05 4.50 1.79
N GLN A 53 -7.75 5.63 1.87
CA GLN A 53 -8.68 5.92 2.96
C GLN A 53 -9.85 4.91 2.96
N GLN A 54 -10.34 4.55 1.78
CA GLN A 54 -11.42 3.58 1.64
C GLN A 54 -10.98 2.19 2.11
N ILE A 55 -9.76 1.78 1.76
CA ILE A 55 -9.18 0.52 2.25
C ILE A 55 -9.12 0.51 3.77
N LYS A 56 -8.62 1.61 4.36
CA LYS A 56 -8.55 1.75 5.81
C LYS A 56 -9.93 1.64 6.46
N ASN A 57 -10.92 2.31 5.88
CA ASN A 57 -12.29 2.25 6.38
C ASN A 57 -12.87 0.83 6.30
N ASP A 58 -12.62 0.14 5.20
CA ASP A 58 -13.08 -1.23 5.00
C ASP A 58 -12.47 -2.17 6.05
N ILE A 59 -11.19 -1.99 6.36
CA ILE A 59 -10.51 -2.77 7.41
C ILE A 59 -11.13 -2.47 8.77
N ASP A 60 -11.34 -1.19 9.09
CA ASP A 60 -11.93 -0.79 10.37
C ASP A 60 -13.37 -1.35 10.51
N GLU A 61 -14.16 -1.31 9.45
CA GLU A 61 -15.53 -1.81 9.45
C GLU A 61 -15.62 -3.33 9.51
N SER A 62 -14.61 -4.03 8.99
CA SER A 62 -14.60 -5.50 8.97
C SER A 62 -14.38 -6.10 10.36
N GLY A 63 -13.98 -5.29 11.33
CA GLY A 63 -13.67 -5.76 12.68
C GLY A 63 -12.34 -6.49 12.79
N ILE A 64 -11.51 -6.44 11.76
CA ILE A 64 -10.18 -7.04 11.81
C ILE A 64 -9.31 -6.26 12.80
N ASP A 65 -8.73 -6.98 13.75
CA ASP A 65 -7.77 -6.41 14.67
C ASP A 65 -6.49 -6.02 13.90
N ARG A 66 -6.06 -4.76 14.07
CA ARG A 66 -4.87 -4.25 13.40
C ARG A 66 -3.62 -5.01 13.78
N GLN A 67 -3.51 -5.43 15.04
CA GLN A 67 -2.37 -6.23 15.50
C GLN A 67 -2.36 -7.59 14.85
N GLU A 68 -3.51 -8.21 14.71
CA GLU A 68 -3.63 -9.50 14.02
C GLU A 68 -3.26 -9.36 12.54
N LEU A 69 -3.75 -8.31 11.88
CA LEU A 69 -3.41 -8.04 10.49
C LEU A 69 -1.90 -7.83 10.32
N LEU A 70 -1.31 -7.04 11.21
CA LEU A 70 0.14 -6.80 11.20
C LEU A 70 0.91 -8.11 11.40
N SER A 71 0.49 -8.93 12.36
CA SER A 71 1.14 -10.22 12.63
C SER A 71 1.10 -11.15 11.42
N ARG A 72 -0.05 -11.22 10.76
CA ARG A 72 -0.20 -12.04 9.54
C ARG A 72 0.68 -11.51 8.41
N SER A 73 0.75 -10.19 8.26
CA SER A 73 1.59 -9.56 7.24
C SER A 73 3.07 -9.85 7.48
N ILE A 74 3.51 -9.79 8.73
CA ILE A 74 4.88 -10.11 9.12
C ILE A 74 5.19 -11.58 8.78
N GLN A 75 4.29 -12.49 9.15
CA GLN A 75 4.46 -13.92 8.85
C GLN A 75 4.57 -14.18 7.35
N THR A 76 3.72 -13.51 6.56
CA THR A 76 3.76 -13.64 5.11
C THR A 76 5.09 -13.15 4.53
N LEU A 77 5.60 -12.02 5.02
CA LEU A 77 6.88 -11.48 4.59
C LEU A 77 8.04 -12.38 5.01
N MET A 78 7.98 -12.97 6.21
CA MET A 78 9.01 -13.92 6.67
C MET A 78 9.03 -15.16 5.78
N ALA A 79 7.85 -15.67 5.42
CA ALA A 79 7.74 -16.81 4.51
C ALA A 79 8.30 -16.48 3.13
N ALA A 80 7.99 -15.27 2.62
CA ALA A 80 8.51 -14.81 1.33
C ALA A 80 10.04 -14.65 1.36
N ALA A 81 10.59 -14.12 2.44
CA ALA A 81 12.03 -13.99 2.61
C ALA A 81 12.70 -15.38 2.64
N GLY A 82 12.11 -16.33 3.36
CA GLY A 82 12.61 -17.71 3.40
C GLY A 82 12.61 -18.37 2.02
N GLN A 83 11.53 -18.18 1.27
CA GLN A 83 11.41 -18.69 -0.08
C GLN A 83 12.46 -18.05 -1.02
N ALA A 84 12.65 -16.74 -0.90
CA ALA A 84 13.66 -16.02 -1.68
C ALA A 84 15.07 -16.51 -1.37
N MET A 85 15.37 -16.84 -0.12
CA MET A 85 16.64 -17.43 0.28
C MET A 85 16.86 -18.80 -0.39
N GLN A 86 15.82 -19.65 -0.38
CA GLN A 86 15.88 -20.95 -1.05
C GLN A 86 16.10 -20.82 -2.55
N GLN A 87 15.52 -19.80 -3.17
CA GLN A 87 15.67 -19.51 -4.59
C GLN A 87 16.96 -18.74 -4.92
N LYS A 88 17.76 -18.42 -3.90
CA LYS A 88 19.00 -17.66 -4.02
C LYS A 88 18.76 -16.30 -4.71
N ASN A 89 17.72 -15.60 -4.27
CA ASN A 89 17.36 -14.28 -4.77
C ASN A 89 17.66 -13.21 -3.69
N PRO A 90 18.90 -12.70 -3.62
CA PRO A 90 19.27 -11.77 -2.56
C PRO A 90 18.52 -10.45 -2.60
N GLY A 91 18.14 -9.97 -3.79
CA GLY A 91 17.37 -8.75 -3.92
C GLY A 91 16.01 -8.86 -3.26
N ALA A 92 15.31 -9.98 -3.46
CA ALA A 92 14.02 -10.23 -2.83
C ALA A 92 14.15 -10.39 -1.32
N VAL A 93 15.21 -11.02 -0.83
CA VAL A 93 15.49 -11.15 0.62
C VAL A 93 15.64 -9.76 1.24
N VAL A 94 16.48 -8.91 0.65
CA VAL A 94 16.71 -7.55 1.17
C VAL A 94 15.42 -6.75 1.17
N SER A 95 14.62 -6.84 0.10
CA SER A 95 13.34 -6.12 0.01
C SER A 95 12.37 -6.55 1.11
N ALA A 96 12.26 -7.86 1.37
CA ALA A 96 11.41 -8.39 2.42
C ALA A 96 11.86 -7.93 3.81
N ILE A 97 13.17 -7.95 4.07
CA ILE A 97 13.75 -7.52 5.34
C ILE A 97 13.50 -6.03 5.56
N ARG A 98 13.68 -5.21 4.54
CA ARG A 98 13.40 -3.77 4.63
C ARG A 98 11.94 -3.52 4.98
N GLN A 99 11.03 -4.27 4.36
CA GLN A 99 9.61 -4.13 4.64
C GLN A 99 9.27 -4.53 6.07
N LEU A 100 9.87 -5.62 6.56
CA LEU A 100 9.72 -6.06 7.95
C LEU A 100 10.20 -4.98 8.92
N ASP A 101 11.38 -4.42 8.67
CA ASP A 101 11.93 -3.33 9.50
C ASP A 101 10.99 -2.14 9.53
N HIS A 102 10.45 -1.77 8.38
CA HIS A 102 9.53 -0.65 8.26
C HIS A 102 8.23 -0.90 9.05
N MET A 103 7.70 -2.11 8.97
CA MET A 103 6.45 -2.47 9.64
C MET A 103 6.60 -2.61 11.15
N THR A 104 7.74 -3.13 11.61
CA THR A 104 7.97 -3.39 13.03
C THR A 104 8.66 -2.23 13.76
N GLY A 105 9.21 -1.29 13.02
CA GLY A 105 9.95 -0.17 13.62
C GLY A 105 11.28 -0.57 14.24
N THR A 106 11.83 -1.74 13.89
CA THR A 106 13.08 -2.26 14.47
C THR A 106 14.30 -1.96 13.61
N GLY A 107 14.11 -1.38 12.42
CA GLY A 107 15.20 -1.14 11.49
C GLY A 107 16.04 0.07 11.84
N TYR A 108 17.14 0.21 11.13
CA TYR A 108 18.12 1.28 11.30
C TYR A 108 17.49 2.68 11.22
N ASN A 109 16.57 2.88 10.30
CA ASN A 109 15.91 4.18 10.12
C ASN A 109 15.05 4.56 11.34
N SER A 110 14.42 3.59 11.97
CA SER A 110 13.64 3.82 13.19
C SER A 110 14.54 4.22 14.35
N HIS A 111 15.68 3.56 14.49
CA HIS A 111 16.68 3.91 15.51
C HIS A 111 17.23 5.33 15.30
N ARG A 112 17.48 5.71 14.05
CA ARG A 112 17.94 7.08 13.75
C ARG A 112 16.92 8.11 14.22
N GLY A 113 15.64 7.86 14.03
CA GLY A 113 14.59 8.73 14.51
C GLY A 113 14.62 8.91 16.03
N HIS A 114 14.87 7.84 16.75
CA HIS A 114 14.99 7.89 18.20
C HIS A 114 16.25 8.60 18.68
N LEU A 115 17.36 8.36 18.01
CA LEU A 115 18.64 8.96 18.39
C LEU A 115 18.70 10.47 18.20
N ARG A 116 17.82 11.02 17.39
CA ARG A 116 17.74 12.47 17.16
C ARG A 116 17.03 13.22 18.27
N ARG A 117 16.42 12.51 19.16
CA ARG A 117 15.78 13.10 20.33
C ARG A 117 16.79 13.37 21.41
#